data_a4c208dfd7a30ff6b525c374fc329364
#
_entry.id   a4c208dfd7a30ff6b525c374fc329364
#
_cell.length_a   1.000
_cell.length_b   1.000
_cell.length_c   1.000
_cell.angle_alpha   90.00
_cell.angle_beta   90.00
_cell.angle_gamma   90.00
#
_symmetry.space_group_name_H-M   'P 1'
#
loop_
_entity.id
_entity.type
_entity.pdbx_description
1 polymer ?
#
loop_
_entity_poly.entity_id
_entity_poly.type
_entity_poly.pdbx_seq_one_letter_code
_entity_poly.pdbx_strand_id
1 'polypeptide(L)'
;KALRRDFRERFDNAEDMLRAWRAIFTARQTVHPSDAAPSSGLAAIAPTATPQTTMAELGYSLEAQDVLERMGVHNARQLLAVDRIKFRYLKGVGDKIRKEIRLTAKELARLRPDLTQGRSIAQDADDEADRAVSIDALASQLLPRRPAGDDRPEEAALAYYLGLDDAVKAGAWPSVGDAAQAGEVERATLTVTLVKARERWLKNPAFTELRLQLDTLVRSQGQVMSAQEGALALLALRGCASQDEAERLRLATAVLRAALEAESHLDQPRFEAYDHQPHALIAVAAAWADYARPLGTAADA
;
A
#
# COMPACT_ATOMS: atom_id res chain seq x y z
N LYS A 1 -12.20 6.96 -28.36
CA LYS A 1 -13.47 6.58 -28.99
C LYS A 1 -14.64 6.67 -27.99
N ALA A 2 -14.52 6.21 -26.77
CA ALA A 2 -15.60 6.26 -25.75
C ALA A 2 -16.13 7.68 -25.44
N LEU A 3 -15.26 8.68 -25.48
CA LEU A 3 -15.58 10.09 -25.13
C LEU A 3 -15.87 10.99 -26.36
N ARG A 4 -16.12 10.43 -27.54
CA ARG A 4 -16.47 11.22 -28.70
C ARG A 4 -17.85 11.87 -28.56
N ARG A 5 -17.99 13.14 -29.00
CA ARG A 5 -19.25 13.89 -28.93
C ARG A 5 -20.34 13.25 -29.81
N ASP A 6 -19.96 12.81 -31.01
CA ASP A 6 -20.89 12.07 -31.87
C ASP A 6 -21.04 10.64 -31.34
N PHE A 7 -22.27 10.23 -31.02
CA PHE A 7 -22.57 8.89 -30.55
C PHE A 7 -22.26 7.80 -31.58
N ARG A 8 -22.32 8.11 -32.86
CA ARG A 8 -22.00 7.19 -33.98
C ARG A 8 -20.51 6.87 -34.05
N GLU A 9 -19.66 7.69 -33.48
CA GLU A 9 -18.21 7.47 -33.37
C GLU A 9 -17.81 6.75 -32.08
N ARG A 10 -18.76 6.42 -31.22
CA ARG A 10 -18.52 5.67 -29.98
C ARG A 10 -18.43 4.17 -30.29
N PHE A 11 -18.23 3.39 -29.24
CA PHE A 11 -18.33 1.94 -29.34
C PHE A 11 -19.81 1.53 -29.46
N ASP A 12 -20.10 0.53 -30.28
CA ASP A 12 -21.48 0.09 -30.53
C ASP A 12 -22.10 -0.57 -29.28
N ASN A 13 -21.26 -1.17 -28.45
CA ASN A 13 -21.67 -1.76 -27.16
C ASN A 13 -20.52 -1.78 -26.17
N ALA A 14 -20.84 -2.12 -24.90
CA ALA A 14 -19.87 -2.20 -23.81
C ALA A 14 -18.79 -3.29 -24.03
N GLU A 15 -19.14 -4.35 -24.75
CA GLU A 15 -18.23 -5.46 -25.07
C GLU A 15 -17.13 -5.03 -26.04
N ASP A 16 -17.46 -4.24 -27.05
CA ASP A 16 -16.49 -3.69 -27.99
C ASP A 16 -15.55 -2.68 -27.31
N MET A 17 -16.09 -1.88 -26.40
CA MET A 17 -15.28 -1.00 -25.56
C MET A 17 -14.33 -1.80 -24.68
N LEU A 18 -14.81 -2.85 -24.02
CA LEU A 18 -14.02 -3.72 -23.17
C LEU A 18 -12.95 -4.49 -23.96
N ARG A 19 -13.29 -4.95 -25.18
CA ARG A 19 -12.35 -5.62 -26.08
C ARG A 19 -11.24 -4.67 -26.53
N ALA A 20 -11.58 -3.43 -26.91
CA ALA A 20 -10.61 -2.42 -27.27
C ALA A 20 -9.74 -2.02 -26.08
N TRP A 21 -10.32 -1.93 -24.89
CA TRP A 21 -9.60 -1.70 -23.64
C TRP A 21 -8.61 -2.82 -23.36
N ARG A 22 -9.05 -4.08 -23.38
CA ARG A 22 -8.17 -5.25 -23.19
C ARG A 22 -7.05 -5.30 -24.23
N ALA A 23 -7.33 -4.98 -25.51
CA ALA A 23 -6.33 -4.95 -26.56
C ALA A 23 -5.19 -3.95 -26.29
N ILE A 24 -5.46 -2.81 -25.65
CA ILE A 24 -4.42 -1.83 -25.25
C ILE A 24 -3.46 -2.45 -24.22
N PHE A 25 -3.99 -3.21 -23.26
CA PHE A 25 -3.15 -3.87 -22.25
C PHE A 25 -2.41 -5.08 -22.82
N THR A 26 -3.05 -5.86 -23.70
CA THR A 26 -2.42 -7.01 -24.34
C THR A 26 -1.32 -6.58 -25.33
N ALA A 27 -1.53 -5.51 -26.10
CA ALA A 27 -0.51 -4.95 -26.99
C ALA A 27 0.71 -4.41 -26.22
N ARG A 28 0.51 -3.90 -24.98
CA ARG A 28 1.62 -3.52 -24.09
C ARG A 28 2.37 -4.74 -23.54
N GLN A 29 1.73 -5.89 -23.39
CA GLN A 29 2.38 -7.12 -22.92
C GLN A 29 3.21 -7.84 -23.99
N THR A 30 2.92 -7.62 -25.29
CA THR A 30 3.61 -8.30 -26.40
C THR A 30 4.90 -7.60 -26.88
N VAL A 31 5.28 -6.45 -26.30
CA VAL A 31 6.49 -5.71 -26.68
C VAL A 31 7.52 -5.65 -25.54
N HIS A 32 7.67 -6.71 -24.76
CA HIS A 32 8.84 -6.84 -23.90
C HIS A 32 9.45 -8.24 -24.00
N PRO A 33 10.57 -8.37 -24.71
CA PRO A 33 11.52 -9.42 -24.43
C PRO A 33 12.37 -8.91 -23.26
N SER A 34 12.08 -9.26 -22.06
CA SER A 34 13.04 -9.37 -20.97
C SER A 34 12.37 -9.48 -19.60
N ASP A 35 12.11 -10.71 -19.17
CA ASP A 35 12.11 -11.08 -17.76
C ASP A 35 13.56 -11.26 -17.22
N ALA A 36 14.50 -10.52 -17.79
CA ALA A 36 15.83 -10.40 -17.23
C ALA A 36 15.81 -9.35 -16.13
N ALA A 37 16.23 -9.73 -14.93
CA ALA A 37 16.42 -8.84 -13.81
C ALA A 37 17.26 -7.62 -14.25
N PRO A 38 16.90 -6.38 -13.87
CA PRO A 38 17.58 -5.15 -14.32
C PRO A 38 19.05 -5.04 -13.88
N SER A 39 19.57 -6.01 -13.12
CA SER A 39 20.92 -6.04 -12.58
C SER A 39 22.03 -6.38 -13.57
N SER A 40 21.72 -6.98 -14.76
CA SER A 40 22.80 -7.46 -15.67
C SER A 40 23.44 -6.34 -16.50
N GLY A 41 22.74 -5.24 -16.78
CA GLY A 41 23.28 -4.13 -17.59
C GLY A 41 24.05 -3.10 -16.76
N LEU A 42 23.58 -2.79 -15.56
CA LEU A 42 24.14 -1.74 -14.73
C LEU A 42 25.56 -2.09 -14.22
N ALA A 43 25.81 -3.35 -13.88
CA ALA A 43 27.13 -3.81 -13.42
C ALA A 43 28.23 -3.62 -14.47
N ALA A 44 27.89 -3.66 -15.76
CA ALA A 44 28.82 -3.41 -16.87
C ALA A 44 29.02 -1.89 -17.10
N ILE A 45 28.03 -1.07 -16.84
CA ILE A 45 28.02 0.39 -17.14
C ILE A 45 28.50 1.21 -15.93
N ALA A 46 28.23 0.74 -14.72
CA ALA A 46 28.56 1.47 -13.49
C ALA A 46 30.04 1.86 -13.34
N PRO A 47 31.03 1.02 -13.72
CA PRO A 47 32.45 1.40 -13.62
C PRO A 47 32.81 2.64 -14.48
N THR A 48 32.11 2.86 -15.58
CA THR A 48 32.34 3.96 -16.51
C THR A 48 31.38 5.14 -16.30
N ALA A 49 30.40 4.99 -15.42
CA ALA A 49 29.41 6.02 -15.16
C ALA A 49 30.06 7.28 -14.59
N THR A 50 29.72 8.43 -15.15
CA THR A 50 30.13 9.77 -14.72
C THR A 50 28.95 10.50 -14.07
N PRO A 51 29.17 11.63 -13.37
CA PRO A 51 28.08 12.43 -12.84
C PRO A 51 27.05 12.89 -13.88
N GLN A 52 27.46 12.96 -15.15
CA GLN A 52 26.64 13.40 -16.29
C GLN A 52 26.01 12.26 -17.08
N THR A 53 26.29 10.99 -16.74
CA THR A 53 25.72 9.83 -17.42
C THR A 53 24.18 9.91 -17.37
N THR A 54 23.56 9.78 -18.54
CA THR A 54 22.11 9.92 -18.71
C THR A 54 21.35 8.67 -18.21
N MET A 55 20.05 8.81 -18.01
CA MET A 55 19.19 7.70 -17.59
C MET A 55 19.13 6.58 -18.64
N ALA A 56 19.19 6.93 -19.92
CA ALA A 56 19.25 5.95 -21.01
C ALA A 56 20.54 5.12 -20.97
N GLU A 57 21.69 5.77 -20.75
CA GLU A 57 22.99 5.10 -20.63
C GLU A 57 23.08 4.22 -19.38
N LEU A 58 22.32 4.54 -18.31
CA LEU A 58 22.20 3.70 -17.11
C LEU A 58 21.27 2.48 -17.29
N GLY A 59 20.67 2.34 -18.47
CA GLY A 59 19.83 1.17 -18.81
C GLY A 59 18.41 1.22 -18.25
N TYR A 60 17.89 2.40 -17.89
CA TYR A 60 16.50 2.55 -17.49
C TYR A 60 15.54 2.29 -18.64
N SER A 61 14.39 1.65 -18.35
CA SER A 61 13.30 1.54 -19.31
C SER A 61 12.78 2.92 -19.74
N LEU A 62 12.22 3.04 -20.96
CA LEU A 62 11.66 4.30 -21.44
C LEU A 62 10.61 4.88 -20.49
N GLU A 63 9.81 4.02 -19.86
CA GLU A 63 8.81 4.43 -18.87
C GLU A 63 9.46 5.01 -17.60
N ALA A 64 10.57 4.41 -17.14
CA ALA A 64 11.32 4.92 -15.99
C ALA A 64 12.02 6.23 -16.32
N GLN A 65 12.56 6.38 -17.54
CA GLN A 65 13.17 7.62 -18.02
C GLN A 65 12.15 8.76 -18.04
N ASP A 66 10.95 8.55 -18.59
CA ASP A 66 9.86 9.52 -18.64
C ASP A 66 9.43 9.99 -17.23
N VAL A 67 9.39 9.06 -16.26
CA VAL A 67 9.10 9.38 -14.87
C VAL A 67 10.21 10.24 -14.24
N LEU A 68 11.47 9.87 -14.47
CA LEU A 68 12.63 10.60 -13.93
C LEU A 68 12.75 11.99 -14.57
N GLU A 69 12.48 12.12 -15.86
CA GLU A 69 12.46 13.39 -16.58
C GLU A 69 11.38 14.33 -16.03
N ARG A 70 10.18 13.84 -15.79
CA ARG A 70 9.11 14.61 -15.12
C ARG A 70 9.48 15.08 -13.71
N MET A 71 10.40 14.39 -13.05
CA MET A 71 10.94 14.77 -11.75
C MET A 71 12.13 15.76 -11.86
N GLY A 72 12.57 16.11 -13.08
CA GLY A 72 13.76 16.92 -13.31
C GLY A 72 15.07 16.16 -13.10
N VAL A 73 15.06 14.83 -13.21
CA VAL A 73 16.23 13.96 -13.02
C VAL A 73 16.71 13.47 -14.39
N HIS A 74 17.80 14.06 -14.88
CA HIS A 74 18.32 13.80 -16.23
C HIS A 74 19.66 13.06 -16.24
N ASN A 75 20.37 13.02 -15.11
CA ASN A 75 21.69 12.40 -15.02
C ASN A 75 21.94 11.70 -13.67
N ALA A 76 23.02 10.89 -13.61
CA ALA A 76 23.41 10.10 -12.46
C ALA A 76 23.56 10.93 -11.17
N ARG A 77 24.14 12.13 -11.27
CA ARG A 77 24.32 13.04 -10.12
C ARG A 77 22.97 13.49 -9.55
N GLN A 78 22.04 13.89 -10.41
CA GLN A 78 20.71 14.31 -9.99
C GLN A 78 19.92 13.13 -9.39
N LEU A 79 20.02 11.94 -10.00
CA LEU A 79 19.41 10.73 -9.49
C LEU A 79 19.86 10.42 -8.05
N LEU A 80 21.16 10.47 -7.79
CA LEU A 80 21.73 10.20 -6.47
C LEU A 80 21.50 11.34 -5.46
N ALA A 81 21.22 12.56 -5.94
CA ALA A 81 20.86 13.71 -5.11
C ALA A 81 19.39 13.72 -4.68
N VAL A 82 18.50 13.01 -5.39
CA VAL A 82 17.09 12.91 -5.02
C VAL A 82 16.97 12.11 -3.74
N ASP A 83 16.16 12.62 -2.81
CA ASP A 83 15.78 11.86 -1.62
C ASP A 83 15.03 10.59 -2.03
N ARG A 84 15.53 9.42 -1.61
CA ARG A 84 14.95 8.09 -1.93
C ARG A 84 13.49 7.98 -1.53
N ILE A 85 13.08 8.70 -0.48
CA ILE A 85 11.69 8.78 -0.04
C ILE A 85 10.79 9.29 -1.17
N LYS A 86 11.25 10.21 -2.02
CA LYS A 86 10.48 10.73 -3.17
C LYS A 86 10.17 9.65 -4.20
N PHE A 87 11.05 8.68 -4.41
CA PHE A 87 10.80 7.56 -5.33
C PHE A 87 9.72 6.60 -4.81
N ARG A 88 9.47 6.60 -3.51
CA ARG A 88 8.45 5.77 -2.87
C ARG A 88 7.03 6.29 -3.14
N TYR A 89 6.87 7.61 -3.24
CA TYR A 89 5.58 8.28 -3.34
C TYR A 89 5.27 8.85 -4.74
N LEU A 90 5.85 8.25 -5.79
CA LEU A 90 5.59 8.67 -7.16
C LEU A 90 4.13 8.39 -7.54
N LYS A 91 3.34 9.47 -7.72
CA LYS A 91 1.94 9.37 -8.12
C LYS A 91 1.83 8.92 -9.58
N GLY A 92 0.92 7.98 -9.86
CA GLY A 92 0.66 7.52 -11.22
C GLY A 92 1.74 6.61 -11.83
N VAL A 93 2.68 6.11 -11.01
CA VAL A 93 3.76 5.23 -11.46
C VAL A 93 3.52 3.82 -10.95
N GLY A 94 3.55 2.83 -11.85
CA GLY A 94 3.41 1.42 -11.51
C GLY A 94 4.54 0.90 -10.61
N ASP A 95 4.26 -0.12 -9.80
CA ASP A 95 5.24 -0.68 -8.85
C ASP A 95 6.50 -1.23 -9.52
N LYS A 96 6.37 -1.79 -10.74
CA LYS A 96 7.51 -2.29 -11.52
C LYS A 96 8.51 -1.16 -11.80
N ILE A 97 8.03 0.00 -12.23
CA ILE A 97 8.86 1.17 -12.55
C ILE A 97 9.46 1.78 -11.29
N ARG A 98 8.68 1.91 -10.21
CA ARG A 98 9.21 2.37 -8.91
C ARG A 98 10.33 1.45 -8.40
N LYS A 99 10.12 0.14 -8.50
CA LYS A 99 11.11 -0.86 -8.11
C LYS A 99 12.37 -0.77 -8.97
N GLU A 100 12.21 -0.61 -10.29
CA GLU A 100 13.31 -0.40 -11.22
C GLU A 100 14.13 0.83 -10.84
N ILE A 101 13.50 2.00 -10.72
CA ILE A 101 14.17 3.26 -10.37
C ILE A 101 14.95 3.13 -9.05
N ARG A 102 14.32 2.56 -8.03
CA ARG A 102 14.91 2.41 -6.70
C ARG A 102 16.08 1.44 -6.68
N LEU A 103 15.92 0.25 -7.30
CA LEU A 103 16.99 -0.77 -7.32
C LEU A 103 18.20 -0.30 -8.11
N THR A 104 17.99 0.33 -9.27
CA THR A 104 19.09 0.85 -10.10
C THR A 104 19.82 2.01 -9.42
N ALA A 105 19.07 2.94 -8.77
CA ALA A 105 19.67 4.03 -7.99
C ALA A 105 20.49 3.50 -6.80
N LYS A 106 19.98 2.46 -6.11
CA LYS A 106 20.68 1.80 -4.99
C LYS A 106 21.97 1.13 -5.46
N GLU A 107 21.90 0.36 -6.54
CA GLU A 107 23.05 -0.35 -7.09
C GLU A 107 24.10 0.63 -7.64
N LEU A 108 23.69 1.71 -8.29
CA LEU A 108 24.59 2.77 -8.72
C LEU A 108 25.29 3.43 -7.52
N ALA A 109 24.58 3.75 -6.45
CA ALA A 109 25.16 4.31 -5.22
C ALA A 109 26.16 3.36 -4.56
N ARG A 110 25.89 2.03 -4.62
CA ARG A 110 26.79 0.99 -4.09
C ARG A 110 28.08 0.86 -4.91
N LEU A 111 27.94 0.89 -6.25
CA LEU A 111 29.09 0.71 -7.16
C LEU A 111 29.93 1.99 -7.33
N ARG A 112 29.32 3.16 -7.13
CA ARG A 112 29.96 4.48 -7.28
C ARG A 112 29.67 5.40 -6.09
N PRO A 113 30.23 5.10 -4.91
CA PRO A 113 30.06 5.93 -3.72
C PRO A 113 30.69 7.32 -3.88
N ASP A 114 31.63 7.47 -4.79
CA ASP A 114 32.28 8.75 -5.16
C ASP A 114 31.29 9.75 -5.80
N LEU A 115 30.22 9.28 -6.42
CA LEU A 115 29.17 10.11 -7.01
C LEU A 115 28.14 10.60 -5.97
N THR A 116 28.10 9.98 -4.79
CA THR A 116 27.26 10.39 -3.66
C THR A 116 28.00 11.40 -2.81
N GLN A 117 27.93 12.69 -3.16
CA GLN A 117 28.61 13.74 -2.37
C GLN A 117 28.11 13.74 -0.91
N GLY A 118 28.92 13.20 0.02
CA GLY A 118 28.85 13.47 1.46
C GLY A 118 27.80 12.72 2.29
N ARG A 119 27.14 11.68 1.77
CA ARG A 119 26.24 10.81 2.55
C ARG A 119 26.93 9.49 2.85
N SER A 120 27.68 9.43 3.95
CA SER A 120 28.22 8.20 4.47
C SER A 120 27.39 7.68 5.66
N ILE A 121 27.23 6.35 5.73
CA ILE A 121 26.95 5.53 6.92
C ILE A 121 25.50 5.45 7.45
N ALA A 122 24.57 6.31 7.06
CA ALA A 122 23.16 6.09 7.33
C ALA A 122 22.49 5.03 6.41
N GLN A 123 23.29 4.40 5.52
CA GLN A 123 22.76 3.55 4.44
C GLN A 123 22.20 2.20 4.92
N ASP A 124 22.79 1.61 5.97
CA ASP A 124 22.36 0.29 6.46
C ASP A 124 21.08 0.37 7.32
N ALA A 125 20.89 1.48 8.04
CA ALA A 125 19.66 1.73 8.79
C ALA A 125 18.47 2.09 7.87
N ASP A 126 18.74 2.79 6.74
CA ASP A 126 17.71 3.11 5.73
C ASP A 126 17.32 1.87 4.89
N ASP A 127 18.22 0.91 4.69
CA ASP A 127 17.92 -0.32 3.97
C ASP A 127 16.95 -1.24 4.75
N GLU A 128 16.94 -1.15 6.06
CA GLU A 128 15.99 -1.85 6.92
C GLU A 128 14.65 -1.09 7.01
N ALA A 129 14.68 0.23 6.95
CA ALA A 129 13.50 1.09 6.82
C ALA A 129 12.88 1.05 5.41
N ASP A 130 13.67 0.73 4.38
CA ASP A 130 13.23 0.69 2.97
C ASP A 130 12.51 -0.63 2.61
N ARG A 131 12.49 -1.61 3.52
CA ARG A 131 11.53 -2.72 3.49
C ARG A 131 10.23 -2.18 4.05
N ALA A 132 9.33 -1.71 3.19
CA ALA A 132 7.95 -1.54 3.61
C ALA A 132 7.53 -2.84 4.29
N VAL A 133 7.29 -2.77 5.60
CA VAL A 133 6.98 -3.97 6.39
C VAL A 133 5.77 -4.62 5.74
N SER A 134 5.91 -5.86 5.28
CA SER A 134 4.86 -6.60 4.58
C SER A 134 3.61 -6.76 5.46
N ILE A 135 2.47 -7.06 4.84
CA ILE A 135 1.20 -7.19 5.55
C ILE A 135 1.28 -8.27 6.63
N ASP A 136 1.88 -9.43 6.33
CA ASP A 136 2.06 -10.53 7.29
C ASP A 136 2.97 -10.12 8.47
N ALA A 137 4.03 -9.37 8.20
CA ALA A 137 4.92 -8.87 9.25
C ALA A 137 4.23 -7.80 10.13
N LEU A 138 3.36 -6.95 9.57
CA LEU A 138 2.52 -6.02 10.33
C LEU A 138 1.46 -6.78 11.15
N ALA A 139 0.79 -7.76 10.54
CA ALA A 139 -0.22 -8.57 11.20
C ALA A 139 0.35 -9.31 12.42
N SER A 140 1.57 -9.83 12.32
CA SER A 140 2.27 -10.47 13.45
C SER A 140 2.54 -9.53 14.64
N GLN A 141 2.45 -8.22 14.46
CA GLN A 141 2.65 -7.19 15.48
C GLN A 141 1.33 -6.65 16.06
N LEU A 142 0.18 -7.10 15.55
CA LEU A 142 -1.13 -6.63 16.01
C LEU A 142 -1.44 -7.09 17.44
N LEU A 143 -1.06 -8.31 17.76
CA LEU A 143 -1.22 -8.89 19.08
C LEU A 143 0.11 -8.85 19.86
N PRO A 144 0.09 -8.85 21.20
CA PRO A 144 1.30 -8.94 22.00
C PRO A 144 1.99 -10.29 21.75
N ARG A 145 3.33 -10.29 21.66
CA ARG A 145 4.11 -11.53 21.61
C ARG A 145 4.11 -12.18 22.98
N ARG A 146 3.77 -13.48 23.04
CA ARG A 146 3.70 -14.23 24.27
C ARG A 146 4.32 -15.62 24.16
N PRO A 147 4.72 -16.20 25.33
CA PRO A 147 5.07 -17.62 25.40
C PRO A 147 3.82 -18.49 25.07
N ALA A 148 4.04 -19.63 24.47
CA ALA A 148 2.98 -20.62 24.23
C ALA A 148 2.33 -21.04 25.55
N GLY A 149 1.01 -21.02 25.60
CA GLY A 149 0.22 -21.43 26.78
C GLY A 149 -0.26 -20.28 27.69
N ASP A 150 0.04 -19.02 27.37
CA ASP A 150 -0.56 -17.85 28.05
C ASP A 150 -1.75 -17.32 27.23
N ASP A 151 -2.79 -18.16 27.09
CA ASP A 151 -4.01 -17.80 26.35
C ASP A 151 -4.88 -16.88 27.24
N ARG A 152 -5.12 -15.67 26.75
CA ARG A 152 -5.99 -14.71 27.43
C ARG A 152 -7.23 -14.48 26.59
N PRO A 153 -8.42 -14.64 27.17
CA PRO A 153 -9.68 -14.50 26.44
C PRO A 153 -9.86 -13.09 25.83
N GLU A 154 -9.34 -12.05 26.50
CA GLU A 154 -9.38 -10.69 25.97
C GLU A 154 -8.51 -10.48 24.72
N GLU A 155 -7.48 -11.30 24.52
CA GLU A 155 -6.65 -11.23 23.30
C GLU A 155 -7.24 -12.06 22.18
N ALA A 156 -7.87 -13.18 22.50
CA ALA A 156 -8.68 -13.93 21.53
C ALA A 156 -9.85 -13.06 21.03
N ALA A 157 -10.52 -12.34 21.93
CA ALA A 157 -11.55 -11.37 21.57
C ALA A 157 -11.00 -10.24 20.68
N LEU A 158 -9.77 -9.73 20.96
CA LEU A 158 -9.13 -8.73 20.12
C LEU A 158 -8.75 -9.30 18.75
N ALA A 159 -8.25 -10.55 18.68
CA ALA A 159 -7.97 -11.23 17.42
C ALA A 159 -9.24 -11.38 16.57
N TYR A 160 -10.33 -11.81 17.18
CA TYR A 160 -11.65 -11.89 16.53
C TYR A 160 -12.11 -10.50 16.04
N TYR A 161 -12.01 -9.48 16.90
CA TYR A 161 -12.34 -8.10 16.53
C TYR A 161 -11.59 -7.63 15.31
N LEU A 162 -10.29 -7.91 15.21
CA LEU A 162 -9.45 -7.54 14.07
C LEU A 162 -9.71 -8.40 12.83
N GLY A 163 -10.44 -9.51 12.94
CA GLY A 163 -10.68 -10.45 11.85
C GLY A 163 -9.51 -11.41 11.62
N LEU A 164 -8.63 -11.60 12.61
CA LEU A 164 -7.52 -12.56 12.54
C LEU A 164 -7.93 -14.00 12.87
N ASP A 165 -9.07 -14.17 13.54
CA ASP A 165 -9.61 -15.47 13.90
C ASP A 165 -10.18 -16.20 12.67
N ASP A 166 -9.95 -17.51 12.55
CA ASP A 166 -10.41 -18.33 11.42
C ASP A 166 -11.93 -18.43 11.34
N ALA A 167 -12.64 -18.23 12.46
CA ALA A 167 -14.10 -18.17 12.49
C ALA A 167 -14.65 -16.91 11.80
N VAL A 168 -13.82 -15.88 11.59
CA VAL A 168 -14.23 -14.64 10.94
C VAL A 168 -14.02 -14.75 9.43
N LYS A 169 -15.11 -14.53 8.67
CA LYS A 169 -15.03 -14.50 7.20
C LYS A 169 -14.05 -13.43 6.72
N ALA A 170 -13.24 -13.75 5.74
CA ALA A 170 -12.30 -12.78 5.13
C ALA A 170 -13.04 -11.51 4.66
N GLY A 171 -12.52 -10.36 5.04
CA GLY A 171 -13.12 -9.05 4.74
C GLY A 171 -14.29 -8.66 5.65
N ALA A 172 -14.69 -9.50 6.60
CA ALA A 172 -15.73 -9.15 7.56
C ALA A 172 -15.24 -8.08 8.57
N TRP A 173 -16.21 -7.34 9.14
CA TRP A 173 -15.96 -6.26 10.08
C TRP A 173 -16.74 -6.49 11.39
N PRO A 174 -16.26 -7.41 12.29
CA PRO A 174 -16.98 -7.75 13.52
C PRO A 174 -17.15 -6.53 14.44
N SER A 175 -18.28 -6.42 15.12
CA SER A 175 -18.46 -5.38 16.14
C SER A 175 -17.71 -5.72 17.43
N VAL A 176 -17.53 -4.73 18.32
CA VAL A 176 -17.00 -4.96 19.68
C VAL A 176 -17.88 -5.94 20.45
N GLY A 177 -19.22 -5.94 20.18
CA GLY A 177 -20.16 -6.87 20.78
C GLY A 177 -19.93 -8.29 20.36
N ASP A 178 -19.80 -8.53 19.05
CA ASP A 178 -19.57 -9.87 18.49
C ASP A 178 -18.24 -10.44 18.98
N ALA A 179 -17.20 -9.62 19.01
CA ALA A 179 -15.88 -10.01 19.48
C ALA A 179 -15.84 -10.33 20.99
N ALA A 180 -16.54 -9.54 21.80
CA ALA A 180 -16.66 -9.81 23.24
C ALA A 180 -17.42 -11.12 23.50
N GLN A 181 -18.47 -11.39 22.74
CA GLN A 181 -19.20 -12.63 22.81
C GLN A 181 -18.35 -13.84 22.36
N ALA A 182 -17.64 -13.72 21.25
CA ALA A 182 -16.79 -14.78 20.72
C ALA A 182 -15.63 -15.13 21.67
N GLY A 183 -15.04 -14.13 22.34
CA GLY A 183 -13.97 -14.32 23.32
C GLY A 183 -14.46 -14.61 24.75
N GLU A 184 -15.78 -14.71 24.97
CA GLU A 184 -16.39 -14.91 26.31
C GLU A 184 -15.93 -13.87 27.34
N VAL A 185 -15.76 -12.61 26.92
CA VAL A 185 -15.32 -11.51 27.78
C VAL A 185 -16.38 -10.41 27.86
N GLU A 186 -16.32 -9.61 28.92
CA GLU A 186 -17.16 -8.42 28.99
C GLU A 186 -16.71 -7.35 27.98
N ARG A 187 -17.67 -6.63 27.40
CA ARG A 187 -17.38 -5.50 26.48
C ARG A 187 -16.43 -4.48 27.08
N ALA A 188 -16.56 -4.19 28.38
CA ALA A 188 -15.69 -3.27 29.07
C ALA A 188 -14.23 -3.74 29.05
N THR A 189 -13.99 -5.03 29.29
CA THR A 189 -12.66 -5.64 29.27
C THR A 189 -12.05 -5.56 27.88
N LEU A 190 -12.80 -5.89 26.82
CA LEU A 190 -12.32 -5.76 25.44
C LEU A 190 -12.03 -4.30 25.08
N THR A 191 -12.86 -3.34 25.53
CA THR A 191 -12.64 -1.92 25.28
C THR A 191 -11.32 -1.44 25.92
N VAL A 192 -11.02 -1.85 27.17
CA VAL A 192 -9.73 -1.54 27.82
C VAL A 192 -8.55 -2.16 27.07
N THR A 193 -8.70 -3.41 26.61
CA THR A 193 -7.68 -4.09 25.81
C THR A 193 -7.44 -3.39 24.49
N LEU A 194 -8.50 -2.90 23.83
CA LEU A 194 -8.43 -2.15 22.59
C LEU A 194 -7.70 -0.79 22.79
N VAL A 195 -7.97 -0.08 23.88
CA VAL A 195 -7.23 1.17 24.21
C VAL A 195 -5.73 0.91 24.34
N LYS A 196 -5.33 -0.14 25.07
CA LYS A 196 -3.91 -0.53 25.19
C LYS A 196 -3.30 -0.92 23.86
N ALA A 197 -4.07 -1.59 22.99
CA ALA A 197 -3.62 -1.96 21.67
C ALA A 197 -3.42 -0.72 20.77
N ARG A 198 -4.34 0.24 20.78
CA ARG A 198 -4.25 1.53 20.05
C ARG A 198 -3.00 2.30 20.44
N GLU A 199 -2.73 2.44 21.74
CA GLU A 199 -1.51 3.09 22.23
C GLU A 199 -0.23 2.39 21.77
N ARG A 200 -0.23 1.05 21.73
CA ARG A 200 0.91 0.27 21.25
C ARG A 200 1.13 0.49 19.74
N TRP A 201 0.07 0.46 18.94
CA TRP A 201 0.16 0.69 17.50
C TRP A 201 0.58 2.13 17.17
N LEU A 202 0.13 3.12 17.96
CA LEU A 202 0.57 4.51 17.82
C LEU A 202 2.07 4.70 18.04
N LYS A 203 2.66 3.94 18.97
CA LYS A 203 4.10 3.97 19.27
C LYS A 203 4.95 3.21 18.26
N ASN A 204 4.33 2.40 17.38
CA ASN A 204 5.04 1.60 16.40
C ASN A 204 5.32 2.41 15.11
N PRO A 205 6.60 2.61 14.72
CA PRO A 205 6.95 3.39 13.53
C PRO A 205 6.34 2.82 12.24
N ALA A 206 6.26 1.48 12.10
CA ALA A 206 5.70 0.84 10.93
C ALA A 206 4.19 1.13 10.76
N PHE A 207 3.44 1.25 11.88
CA PHE A 207 2.05 1.68 11.87
C PHE A 207 1.91 3.19 11.62
N THR A 208 2.84 4.00 12.06
CA THR A 208 2.86 5.44 11.75
C THR A 208 3.02 5.65 10.24
N GLU A 209 3.93 4.93 9.62
CA GLU A 209 4.12 4.95 8.19
C GLU A 209 2.88 4.44 7.43
N LEU A 210 2.30 3.32 7.88
CA LEU A 210 1.08 2.76 7.31
C LEU A 210 -0.07 3.79 7.31
N ARG A 211 -0.28 4.49 8.42
CA ARG A 211 -1.33 5.52 8.55
C ARG A 211 -1.09 6.72 7.62
N LEU A 212 0.16 7.12 7.40
CA LEU A 212 0.51 8.16 6.41
C LEU A 212 0.21 7.69 4.98
N GLN A 213 0.50 6.44 4.67
CA GLN A 213 0.17 5.86 3.36
C GLN A 213 -1.34 5.79 3.14
N LEU A 214 -2.09 5.38 4.16
CA LEU A 214 -3.56 5.34 4.12
C LEU A 214 -4.17 6.72 3.90
N ASP A 215 -3.69 7.76 4.61
CA ASP A 215 -4.16 9.13 4.39
C ASP A 215 -3.95 9.57 2.93
N THR A 216 -2.76 9.31 2.39
CA THR A 216 -2.46 9.60 0.98
C THR A 216 -3.36 8.81 0.03
N LEU A 217 -3.61 7.53 0.34
CA LEU A 217 -4.46 6.67 -0.47
C LEU A 217 -5.91 7.16 -0.47
N VAL A 218 -6.52 7.37 0.69
CA VAL A 218 -7.92 7.84 0.83
C VAL A 218 -8.11 9.16 0.09
N ARG A 219 -7.19 10.12 0.25
CA ARG A 219 -7.26 11.40 -0.46
C ARG A 219 -7.14 11.26 -1.98
N SER A 220 -6.30 10.32 -2.45
CA SER A 220 -6.14 10.09 -3.90
C SER A 220 -7.34 9.40 -4.54
N GLN A 221 -8.16 8.69 -3.75
CA GLN A 221 -9.37 7.98 -4.19
C GLN A 221 -10.66 8.82 -4.05
N GLY A 222 -10.54 10.12 -3.82
CA GLY A 222 -11.70 11.01 -3.71
C GLY A 222 -12.20 11.18 -2.28
N GLN A 223 -11.33 10.99 -1.28
CA GLN A 223 -11.53 11.22 0.15
C GLN A 223 -12.45 10.20 0.86
N VAL A 224 -12.90 9.17 0.14
CA VAL A 224 -13.67 8.05 0.67
C VAL A 224 -13.34 6.79 -0.13
N MET A 225 -13.31 5.64 0.53
CA MET A 225 -13.13 4.31 -0.07
C MET A 225 -13.77 3.24 0.84
N SER A 226 -14.06 2.08 0.30
CA SER A 226 -14.47 0.95 1.13
C SER A 226 -13.27 0.34 1.88
N ALA A 227 -13.53 -0.32 2.99
CA ALA A 227 -12.47 -1.04 3.72
C ALA A 227 -11.85 -2.15 2.87
N GLN A 228 -12.65 -2.78 2.00
CA GLN A 228 -12.15 -3.81 1.08
C GLN A 228 -11.17 -3.22 0.06
N GLU A 229 -11.50 -2.10 -0.57
CA GLU A 229 -10.59 -1.39 -1.48
C GLU A 229 -9.30 -0.97 -0.76
N GLY A 230 -9.43 -0.48 0.48
CA GLY A 230 -8.28 -0.14 1.33
C GLY A 230 -7.37 -1.34 1.60
N ALA A 231 -7.94 -2.50 1.95
CA ALA A 231 -7.20 -3.73 2.19
C ALA A 231 -6.49 -4.24 0.92
N LEU A 232 -7.18 -4.24 -0.23
CA LEU A 232 -6.60 -4.63 -1.52
C LEU A 232 -5.49 -3.68 -1.96
N ALA A 233 -5.66 -2.38 -1.75
CA ALA A 233 -4.62 -1.39 -2.04
C ALA A 233 -3.38 -1.57 -1.15
N LEU A 234 -3.56 -1.88 0.13
CA LEU A 234 -2.45 -2.20 1.04
C LEU A 234 -1.71 -3.47 0.60
N LEU A 235 -2.42 -4.52 0.16
CA LEU A 235 -1.80 -5.72 -0.41
C LEU A 235 -0.96 -5.41 -1.64
N ALA A 236 -1.47 -4.56 -2.53
CA ALA A 236 -0.75 -4.13 -3.73
C ALA A 236 0.51 -3.31 -3.40
N LEU A 237 0.46 -2.49 -2.35
CA LEU A 237 1.56 -1.62 -1.94
C LEU A 237 2.65 -2.34 -1.14
N ARG A 238 2.29 -3.27 -0.26
CA ARG A 238 3.20 -3.87 0.72
C ARG A 238 3.48 -5.34 0.49
N GLY A 239 2.64 -6.03 -0.26
CA GLY A 239 2.73 -7.46 -0.46
C GLY A 239 2.36 -8.28 0.79
N CYS A 240 2.23 -9.58 0.60
CA CYS A 240 1.99 -10.56 1.65
C CYS A 240 2.67 -11.87 1.26
N ALA A 241 3.25 -12.59 2.21
CA ALA A 241 3.94 -13.84 1.96
C ALA A 241 2.98 -15.01 1.72
N SER A 242 1.76 -14.96 2.31
CA SER A 242 0.75 -16.00 2.10
C SER A 242 0.34 -16.13 0.64
N GLN A 243 0.14 -17.37 0.18
CA GLN A 243 -0.36 -17.69 -1.16
C GLN A 243 -1.90 -17.81 -1.19
N ASP A 244 -2.54 -17.98 -0.04
CA ASP A 244 -3.98 -18.04 0.06
C ASP A 244 -4.60 -16.64 -0.03
N GLU A 245 -5.50 -16.44 -0.98
CA GLU A 245 -6.14 -15.16 -1.24
C GLU A 245 -7.05 -14.72 -0.07
N ALA A 246 -7.77 -15.64 0.53
CA ALA A 246 -8.64 -15.37 1.67
C ALA A 246 -7.81 -14.95 2.90
N GLU A 247 -6.70 -15.63 3.17
CA GLU A 247 -5.78 -15.27 4.23
C GLU A 247 -5.11 -13.92 3.98
N ARG A 248 -4.65 -13.65 2.77
CA ARG A 248 -4.08 -12.34 2.39
C ARG A 248 -5.07 -11.20 2.66
N LEU A 249 -6.32 -11.37 2.23
CA LEU A 249 -7.37 -10.38 2.45
C LEU A 249 -7.67 -10.22 3.94
N ARG A 250 -7.73 -11.32 4.70
CA ARG A 250 -7.94 -11.32 6.15
C ARG A 250 -6.85 -10.54 6.87
N LEU A 251 -5.57 -10.84 6.61
CA LEU A 251 -4.44 -10.14 7.21
C LEU A 251 -4.42 -8.65 6.84
N ALA A 252 -4.69 -8.31 5.58
CA ALA A 252 -4.74 -6.91 5.14
C ALA A 252 -5.89 -6.13 5.79
N THR A 253 -7.05 -6.75 5.94
CA THR A 253 -8.21 -6.16 6.63
C THR A 253 -7.89 -5.93 8.11
N ALA A 254 -7.24 -6.88 8.78
CA ALA A 254 -6.84 -6.74 10.17
C ALA A 254 -5.83 -5.59 10.38
N VAL A 255 -4.82 -5.50 9.50
CA VAL A 255 -3.82 -4.43 9.53
C VAL A 255 -4.45 -3.06 9.26
N LEU A 256 -5.34 -2.99 8.27
CA LEU A 256 -6.11 -1.79 7.96
C LEU A 256 -6.94 -1.34 9.16
N ARG A 257 -7.67 -2.27 9.77
CA ARG A 257 -8.50 -1.99 10.93
C ARG A 257 -7.70 -1.47 12.11
N ALA A 258 -6.56 -2.10 12.42
CA ALA A 258 -5.68 -1.63 13.48
C ALA A 258 -5.14 -0.21 13.22
N ALA A 259 -4.85 0.13 11.95
CA ALA A 259 -4.44 1.48 11.57
C ALA A 259 -5.56 2.51 11.76
N LEU A 260 -6.81 2.15 11.41
CA LEU A 260 -8.00 2.98 11.63
C LEU A 260 -8.27 3.19 13.12
N GLU A 261 -8.20 2.13 13.91
CA GLU A 261 -8.35 2.17 15.36
C GLU A 261 -7.28 3.04 16.04
N ALA A 262 -6.03 2.96 15.57
CA ALA A 262 -4.96 3.81 16.06
C ALA A 262 -5.17 5.29 15.67
N GLU A 263 -5.65 5.55 14.45
CA GLU A 263 -5.91 6.92 13.98
C GLU A 263 -7.08 7.56 14.75
N SER A 264 -8.17 6.80 14.99
CA SER A 264 -9.34 7.27 15.74
C SER A 264 -9.05 7.61 17.21
N HIS A 265 -7.89 7.18 17.73
CA HIS A 265 -7.45 7.50 19.09
C HIS A 265 -6.75 8.86 19.21
N LEU A 266 -6.51 9.54 18.10
CA LEU A 266 -5.92 10.87 18.06
C LEU A 266 -6.99 11.95 18.23
N ASP A 267 -6.62 13.10 18.79
CA ASP A 267 -7.52 14.24 18.94
C ASP A 267 -8.00 14.79 17.59
N GLN A 268 -7.20 14.63 16.56
CA GLN A 268 -7.51 15.04 15.18
C GLN A 268 -7.17 13.92 14.20
N PRO A 269 -8.06 12.95 14.03
CA PRO A 269 -7.85 11.87 13.06
C PRO A 269 -7.88 12.42 11.63
N ARG A 270 -6.99 11.93 10.78
CA ARG A 270 -6.92 12.31 9.37
C ARG A 270 -7.97 11.61 8.51
N PHE A 271 -8.41 10.45 8.98
CA PHE A 271 -9.47 9.63 8.41
C PHE A 271 -10.09 8.75 9.50
N GLU A 272 -11.33 8.36 9.30
CA GLU A 272 -12.08 7.52 10.24
C GLU A 272 -12.80 6.40 9.50
N ALA A 273 -13.13 5.34 10.23
CA ALA A 273 -14.01 4.29 9.75
C ALA A 273 -15.46 4.64 10.07
N TYR A 274 -16.31 4.51 9.07
CA TYR A 274 -17.75 4.64 9.19
C TYR A 274 -18.36 3.26 8.94
N ASP A 275 -19.02 2.72 9.98
CA ASP A 275 -19.65 1.40 9.90
C ASP A 275 -20.95 1.52 9.12
N HIS A 276 -20.96 0.93 7.93
CA HIS A 276 -22.12 0.84 7.07
C HIS A 276 -22.27 -0.58 6.59
N GLN A 277 -23.33 -1.22 7.03
CA GLN A 277 -23.66 -2.54 6.48
C GLN A 277 -24.08 -2.38 5.01
N PRO A 278 -23.58 -3.24 4.11
CA PRO A 278 -22.75 -4.42 4.37
C PRO A 278 -21.22 -4.12 4.45
N HIS A 279 -20.79 -2.90 4.13
CA HIS A 279 -19.36 -2.57 4.01
C HIS A 279 -18.97 -1.37 4.89
N ALA A 280 -17.85 -1.48 5.60
CA ALA A 280 -17.24 -0.35 6.28
C ALA A 280 -16.63 0.61 5.26
N LEU A 281 -16.86 1.92 5.45
CA LEU A 281 -16.26 2.99 4.66
C LEU A 281 -15.14 3.67 5.44
N ILE A 282 -14.12 4.12 4.75
CA ILE A 282 -13.02 4.92 5.27
C ILE A 282 -13.12 6.29 4.62
N ALA A 283 -13.23 7.35 5.39
CA ALA A 283 -13.32 8.69 4.85
C ALA A 283 -12.53 9.72 5.67
N VAL A 284 -12.11 10.79 5.03
CA VAL A 284 -11.43 11.94 5.67
C VAL A 284 -12.39 12.75 6.55
N ALA A 285 -13.68 12.72 6.24
CA ALA A 285 -14.75 13.36 7.02
C ALA A 285 -16.09 12.63 6.79
N ALA A 286 -17.00 12.72 7.78
CA ALA A 286 -18.32 12.10 7.73
C ALA A 286 -19.11 12.45 6.47
N ALA A 287 -19.04 13.70 6.02
CA ALA A 287 -19.76 14.16 4.83
C ALA A 287 -19.42 13.35 3.56
N TRP A 288 -18.20 12.85 3.42
CA TRP A 288 -17.80 12.00 2.29
C TRP A 288 -18.38 10.59 2.39
N ALA A 289 -18.43 10.02 3.60
CA ALA A 289 -19.09 8.74 3.83
C ALA A 289 -20.60 8.82 3.56
N ASP A 290 -21.25 9.90 4.02
CA ASP A 290 -22.66 10.15 3.79
C ASP A 290 -23.00 10.36 2.30
N TYR A 291 -22.10 10.98 1.55
CA TYR A 291 -22.25 11.14 0.10
C TYR A 291 -22.08 9.80 -0.65
N ALA A 292 -21.10 8.99 -0.27
CA ALA A 292 -20.79 7.72 -0.94
C ALA A 292 -21.87 6.65 -0.71
N ARG A 293 -22.53 6.66 0.44
CA ARG A 293 -23.52 5.63 0.84
C ARG A 293 -24.65 5.43 -0.18
N PRO A 294 -25.41 6.47 -0.61
CA PRO A 294 -26.48 6.28 -1.57
C PRO A 294 -25.98 5.85 -2.94
N LEU A 295 -24.74 6.19 -3.32
CA LEU A 295 -24.15 5.78 -4.59
C LEU A 295 -23.83 4.27 -4.59
N GLY A 296 -23.32 3.72 -3.48
CA GLY A 296 -23.10 2.29 -3.32
C GLY A 296 -24.42 1.52 -3.39
N THR A 297 -25.45 1.95 -2.66
CA THR A 297 -26.78 1.33 -2.70
C THR A 297 -27.39 1.34 -4.11
N ALA A 298 -27.20 2.44 -4.87
CA ALA A 298 -27.68 2.53 -6.25
C ALA A 298 -26.89 1.67 -7.23
N ALA A 299 -25.62 1.36 -6.93
CA ALA A 299 -24.78 0.49 -7.76
C ALA A 299 -25.11 -1.02 -7.55
N ASP A 300 -25.60 -1.37 -6.37
CA ASP A 300 -25.97 -2.76 -6.00
C ASP A 300 -27.42 -3.12 -6.41
N ALA A 301 -28.23 -2.16 -6.85
CA ALA A 301 -29.63 -2.31 -7.29
C ALA A 301 -29.74 -2.55 -8.80
#